data_6954aba7f018ee5c528cb160cec1db0b
#
_entry.id   6954aba7f018ee5c528cb160cec1db0b
#
_cell.length_a   1.000
_cell.length_b   1.000
_cell.length_c   1.000
_cell.angle_alpha   90.00
_cell.angle_beta   90.00
_cell.angle_gamma   90.00
#
_symmetry.space_group_name_H-M   'P 1'
#
loop_
_entity.id
_entity.type
_entity.pdbx_description
1 polymer ?
#
loop_
_entity_poly.entity_id
_entity_poly.type
_entity_poly.pdbx_seq_one_letter_code
_entity_poly.pdbx_strand_id
1 'polypeptide(L)'
;MLYSLIVNLVDQFGFLNVFKYLTFRTGLAMFTSMFVVLLIGTPFIKFFSARQILNPIRDDGPSDHIIKKIGTPTMGGVLILLGLFSGILLWGDLTNYHIWFLLFIVSSYGSLGAYDDYKKIKFKNSSGISFRFKIISQIVIALVGILGLAHFSQNTELTNLYFPFFKNLIINLGWFFIPFSIFIIVGSSNAVNLTDGLDGLATVPVILVAGCFAFISYVTGNIVFSEYLNIPYLEGMGEVAVFCGSIIGACLGFLWFNAPPAKIFMGDTGSLALGGSLGAIGIITKHEFVLAITGGLFVLEAVSVIVQVISFKLTGKRIFRMAPIHHHFEKKGWSESTVVIRFWIISIILAMIGLATLKLR
;
A
#
# COMPACT_ATOMS: atom_id res chain seq x y z
N MET A 1 -13.94 -2.10 17.31
CA MET A 1 -15.25 -2.49 17.92
C MET A 1 -15.09 -3.67 18.89
N LEU A 2 -14.71 -4.87 18.41
CA LEU A 2 -14.53 -6.03 19.30
C LEU A 2 -13.48 -5.77 20.38
N TYR A 3 -12.36 -5.15 20.01
CA TYR A 3 -11.30 -4.72 20.95
C TYR A 3 -11.86 -3.89 22.12
N SER A 4 -12.62 -2.85 21.88
CA SER A 4 -13.18 -2.00 22.94
C SER A 4 -14.17 -2.74 23.83
N LEU A 5 -14.95 -3.66 23.28
CA LEU A 5 -15.84 -4.51 24.08
C LEU A 5 -15.04 -5.46 24.98
N ILE A 6 -14.00 -6.09 24.46
CA ILE A 6 -13.15 -7.02 25.22
C ILE A 6 -12.41 -6.28 26.34
N VAL A 7 -11.86 -5.10 26.07
CA VAL A 7 -11.13 -4.33 27.10
C VAL A 7 -12.01 -3.98 28.28
N ASN A 8 -13.29 -3.68 28.06
CA ASN A 8 -14.26 -3.41 29.15
C ASN A 8 -14.58 -4.66 30.00
N LEU A 9 -14.32 -5.86 29.48
CA LEU A 9 -14.55 -7.12 30.20
C LEU A 9 -13.31 -7.67 30.90
N VAL A 10 -12.13 -7.03 30.71
CA VAL A 10 -10.86 -7.51 31.31
C VAL A 10 -10.91 -7.56 32.83
N ASP A 11 -11.57 -6.60 33.46
CA ASP A 11 -11.69 -6.56 34.92
C ASP A 11 -12.52 -7.73 35.47
N GLN A 12 -13.41 -8.30 34.66
CA GLN A 12 -14.20 -9.47 35.04
C GLN A 12 -13.50 -10.80 34.68
N PHE A 13 -12.72 -10.79 33.57
CA PHE A 13 -12.08 -11.98 33.03
C PHE A 13 -10.60 -11.72 32.72
N GLY A 14 -9.71 -12.02 33.69
CA GLY A 14 -8.28 -11.70 33.63
C GLY A 14 -7.55 -12.28 32.40
N PHE A 15 -8.00 -13.43 31.83
CA PHE A 15 -7.41 -13.99 30.62
C PHE A 15 -7.58 -13.10 29.39
N LEU A 16 -8.58 -12.20 29.37
CA LEU A 16 -8.79 -11.24 28.30
C LEU A 16 -7.71 -10.14 28.24
N ASN A 17 -6.86 -10.05 29.26
CA ASN A 17 -5.77 -9.07 29.28
C ASN A 17 -4.81 -9.22 28.09
N VAL A 18 -4.71 -10.41 27.48
CA VAL A 18 -3.89 -10.65 26.29
C VAL A 18 -4.28 -9.75 25.12
N PHE A 19 -5.56 -9.33 25.02
CA PHE A 19 -6.03 -8.45 23.95
C PHE A 19 -5.57 -6.99 24.12
N LYS A 20 -5.01 -6.59 25.26
CA LYS A 20 -4.37 -5.29 25.44
C LYS A 20 -3.01 -5.21 24.74
N TYR A 21 -2.35 -6.35 24.50
CA TYR A 21 -1.05 -6.37 23.85
C TYR A 21 -1.17 -6.08 22.36
N LEU A 22 -0.45 -5.06 21.92
CA LEU A 22 -0.46 -4.58 20.54
C LEU A 22 -0.03 -5.65 19.54
N THR A 23 1.03 -6.41 19.86
CA THR A 23 1.54 -7.50 19.02
C THR A 23 0.50 -8.60 18.81
N PHE A 24 -0.24 -8.95 19.87
CA PHE A 24 -1.31 -9.95 19.78
C PHE A 24 -2.45 -9.46 18.88
N ARG A 25 -2.88 -8.20 19.04
CA ARG A 25 -3.92 -7.59 18.18
C ARG A 25 -3.48 -7.48 16.73
N THR A 26 -2.22 -7.11 16.48
CA THR A 26 -1.64 -7.07 15.13
C THR A 26 -1.70 -8.46 14.48
N GLY A 27 -1.34 -9.52 15.20
CA GLY A 27 -1.47 -10.90 14.72
C GLY A 27 -2.91 -11.29 14.44
N LEU A 28 -3.85 -10.96 15.34
CA LEU A 28 -5.28 -11.23 15.14
C LEU A 28 -5.85 -10.49 13.94
N ALA A 29 -5.49 -9.22 13.75
CA ALA A 29 -5.90 -8.42 12.62
C ALA A 29 -5.37 -9.03 11.30
N MET A 30 -4.11 -9.47 11.27
CA MET A 30 -3.51 -10.15 10.13
C MET A 30 -4.24 -11.45 9.80
N PHE A 31 -4.46 -12.33 10.79
CA PHE A 31 -5.15 -13.60 10.56
C PHE A 31 -6.62 -13.40 10.15
N THR A 32 -7.32 -12.46 10.77
CA THR A 32 -8.71 -12.17 10.44
C THR A 32 -8.82 -11.66 9.00
N SER A 33 -7.97 -10.70 8.62
CA SER A 33 -7.95 -10.15 7.25
C SER A 33 -7.66 -11.24 6.22
N MET A 34 -6.65 -12.07 6.48
CA MET A 34 -6.29 -13.19 5.60
C MET A 34 -7.44 -14.19 5.48
N PHE A 35 -8.03 -14.59 6.60
CA PHE A 35 -9.12 -15.57 6.63
C PHE A 35 -10.36 -15.08 5.86
N VAL A 36 -10.74 -13.81 6.05
CA VAL A 36 -11.87 -13.22 5.32
C VAL A 36 -11.62 -13.25 3.81
N VAL A 37 -10.43 -12.88 3.35
CA VAL A 37 -10.08 -12.91 1.91
C VAL A 37 -10.11 -14.35 1.37
N LEU A 38 -9.54 -15.32 2.10
CA LEU A 38 -9.54 -16.73 1.68
C LEU A 38 -10.96 -17.30 1.61
N LEU A 39 -11.81 -16.96 2.58
CA LEU A 39 -13.18 -17.45 2.66
C LEU A 39 -14.06 -16.89 1.53
N ILE A 40 -13.94 -15.57 1.26
CA ILE A 40 -14.77 -14.88 0.27
C ILE A 40 -14.17 -15.02 -1.15
N GLY A 41 -12.85 -15.21 -1.29
CA GLY A 41 -12.15 -15.13 -2.57
C GLY A 41 -12.68 -16.09 -3.63
N THR A 42 -12.87 -17.37 -3.31
CA THR A 42 -13.38 -18.34 -4.30
C THR A 42 -14.80 -18.02 -4.79
N PRO A 43 -15.80 -17.75 -3.92
CA PRO A 43 -17.14 -17.34 -4.39
C PRO A 43 -17.11 -16.01 -5.14
N PHE A 44 -16.27 -15.06 -4.74
CA PHE A 44 -16.11 -13.78 -5.42
C PHE A 44 -15.59 -13.97 -6.86
N ILE A 45 -14.53 -14.75 -7.04
CA ILE A 45 -13.94 -15.03 -8.37
C ILE A 45 -14.99 -15.71 -9.26
N LYS A 46 -15.72 -16.72 -8.74
CA LYS A 46 -16.79 -17.39 -9.51
C LYS A 46 -17.89 -16.43 -9.94
N PHE A 47 -18.32 -15.53 -9.04
CA PHE A 47 -19.36 -14.53 -9.33
C PHE A 47 -18.92 -13.54 -10.42
N PHE A 48 -17.67 -13.05 -10.37
CA PHE A 48 -17.13 -12.11 -11.34
C PHE A 48 -16.89 -12.78 -12.70
N SER A 49 -16.39 -14.02 -12.71
CA SER A 49 -16.22 -14.80 -13.95
C SER A 49 -17.55 -15.10 -14.62
N ALA A 50 -18.59 -15.49 -13.85
CA ALA A 50 -19.93 -15.77 -14.39
C ALA A 50 -20.59 -14.53 -15.02
N ARG A 51 -20.29 -13.33 -14.51
CA ARG A 51 -20.77 -12.05 -15.06
C ARG A 51 -19.88 -11.45 -16.13
N GLN A 52 -18.83 -12.16 -16.55
CA GLN A 52 -17.85 -11.68 -17.54
C GLN A 52 -17.25 -10.30 -17.17
N ILE A 53 -17.01 -10.08 -15.88
CA ILE A 53 -16.33 -8.89 -15.37
C ILE A 53 -14.82 -9.13 -15.55
N LEU A 54 -14.35 -9.01 -16.79
CA LEU A 54 -13.00 -9.35 -17.20
C LEU A 54 -12.18 -8.09 -17.42
N ASN A 55 -10.86 -8.19 -17.24
CA ASN A 55 -9.97 -7.09 -17.51
C ASN A 55 -9.85 -6.84 -19.02
N PRO A 56 -10.14 -5.63 -19.55
CA PRO A 56 -9.84 -5.30 -20.93
C PRO A 56 -8.32 -5.28 -21.15
N ILE A 57 -7.83 -6.16 -22.02
CA ILE A 57 -6.40 -6.29 -22.30
C ILE A 57 -5.96 -5.12 -23.18
N ARG A 58 -4.77 -4.58 -22.91
CA ARG A 58 -4.16 -3.53 -23.74
C ARG A 58 -3.55 -4.14 -24.99
N ASP A 59 -3.85 -3.57 -26.17
CA ASP A 59 -3.29 -4.01 -27.45
C ASP A 59 -1.78 -3.78 -27.56
N ASP A 60 -1.23 -2.84 -26.75
CA ASP A 60 0.20 -2.46 -26.76
C ASP A 60 1.07 -3.40 -25.89
N GLY A 61 0.48 -4.36 -25.17
CA GLY A 61 1.17 -5.26 -24.26
C GLY A 61 2.01 -6.34 -24.96
N PRO A 62 2.80 -7.14 -24.19
CA PRO A 62 3.43 -8.34 -24.73
C PRO A 62 2.39 -9.31 -25.28
N SER A 63 2.66 -9.91 -26.47
CA SER A 63 1.73 -10.82 -27.17
C SER A 63 1.28 -12.01 -26.31
N ASP A 64 2.15 -12.50 -25.42
CA ASP A 64 1.86 -13.61 -24.51
C ASP A 64 0.76 -13.27 -23.50
N HIS A 65 0.66 -11.99 -23.09
CA HIS A 65 -0.39 -11.53 -22.17
C HIS A 65 -1.77 -11.58 -22.82
N ILE A 66 -1.85 -11.27 -24.13
CA ILE A 66 -3.11 -11.30 -24.87
C ILE A 66 -3.70 -12.71 -24.88
N ILE A 67 -2.86 -13.75 -24.96
CA ILE A 67 -3.32 -15.14 -25.07
C ILE A 67 -3.60 -15.75 -23.67
N LYS A 68 -2.73 -15.51 -22.69
CA LYS A 68 -2.77 -16.20 -21.38
C LYS A 68 -3.69 -15.53 -20.35
N LYS A 69 -3.96 -14.23 -20.47
CA LYS A 69 -4.71 -13.44 -19.48
C LYS A 69 -6.16 -13.15 -19.89
N ILE A 70 -6.58 -13.65 -21.06
CA ILE A 70 -8.00 -13.58 -21.47
C ILE A 70 -8.86 -14.37 -20.49
N GLY A 71 -9.91 -13.74 -19.98
CA GLY A 71 -10.86 -14.39 -19.09
C GLY A 71 -10.56 -14.28 -17.61
N THR A 72 -9.45 -13.65 -17.20
CA THR A 72 -9.16 -13.42 -15.79
C THR A 72 -9.97 -12.21 -15.27
N PRO A 73 -10.77 -12.37 -14.19
CA PRO A 73 -11.52 -11.27 -13.60
C PRO A 73 -10.59 -10.23 -12.97
N THR A 74 -11.07 -9.00 -12.89
CA THR A 74 -10.39 -7.86 -12.25
C THR A 74 -11.15 -7.40 -11.00
N MET A 75 -10.74 -6.26 -10.41
CA MET A 75 -11.30 -5.70 -9.17
C MET A 75 -11.03 -6.56 -7.91
N GLY A 76 -9.96 -7.35 -7.90
CA GLY A 76 -9.53 -8.11 -6.73
C GLY A 76 -9.19 -7.22 -5.52
N GLY A 77 -8.93 -5.93 -5.74
CA GLY A 77 -8.77 -4.93 -4.70
C GLY A 77 -9.96 -4.85 -3.74
N VAL A 78 -11.18 -5.17 -4.19
CA VAL A 78 -12.36 -5.24 -3.31
C VAL A 78 -12.17 -6.31 -2.23
N LEU A 79 -11.62 -7.48 -2.58
CA LEU A 79 -11.32 -8.53 -1.59
C LEU A 79 -10.28 -8.05 -0.57
N ILE A 80 -9.24 -7.36 -1.04
CA ILE A 80 -8.20 -6.79 -0.16
C ILE A 80 -8.84 -5.80 0.82
N LEU A 81 -9.67 -4.88 0.32
CA LEU A 81 -10.34 -3.89 1.16
C LEU A 81 -11.27 -4.52 2.18
N LEU A 82 -12.07 -5.53 1.80
CA LEU A 82 -12.94 -6.26 2.72
C LEU A 82 -12.14 -6.95 3.83
N GLY A 83 -11.02 -7.60 3.49
CA GLY A 83 -10.12 -8.20 4.47
C GLY A 83 -9.53 -7.15 5.41
N LEU A 84 -8.98 -6.06 4.86
CA LEU A 84 -8.38 -4.97 5.62
C LEU A 84 -9.38 -4.34 6.61
N PHE A 85 -10.57 -3.97 6.12
CA PHE A 85 -11.60 -3.39 6.98
C PHE A 85 -12.04 -4.36 8.07
N SER A 86 -12.17 -5.65 7.77
CA SER A 86 -12.53 -6.66 8.77
C SER A 86 -11.49 -6.72 9.90
N GLY A 87 -10.20 -6.74 9.56
CA GLY A 87 -9.13 -6.79 10.55
C GLY A 87 -9.08 -5.55 11.43
N ILE A 88 -9.06 -4.36 10.81
CA ILE A 88 -8.90 -3.11 11.56
C ILE A 88 -10.15 -2.76 12.38
N LEU A 89 -11.35 -2.94 11.85
CA LEU A 89 -12.59 -2.62 12.57
C LEU A 89 -12.83 -3.55 13.78
N LEU A 90 -12.37 -4.80 13.71
CA LEU A 90 -12.47 -5.72 14.85
C LEU A 90 -11.40 -5.45 15.90
N TRP A 91 -10.15 -5.28 15.52
CA TRP A 91 -8.99 -5.33 16.42
C TRP A 91 -8.29 -3.99 16.65
N GLY A 92 -8.51 -2.98 15.81
CA GLY A 92 -7.96 -1.63 16.00
C GLY A 92 -8.68 -0.84 17.09
N ASP A 93 -7.97 0.08 17.68
CA ASP A 93 -8.55 1.09 18.56
C ASP A 93 -9.14 2.22 17.71
N LEU A 94 -10.46 2.24 17.61
CA LEU A 94 -11.20 3.23 16.82
C LEU A 94 -11.30 4.61 17.52
N THR A 95 -10.75 4.77 18.73
CA THR A 95 -10.60 6.11 19.35
C THR A 95 -9.40 6.87 18.79
N ASN A 96 -8.47 6.16 18.16
CA ASN A 96 -7.24 6.73 17.61
C ASN A 96 -7.50 7.43 16.27
N TYR A 97 -7.18 8.72 16.18
CA TYR A 97 -7.38 9.52 14.98
C TYR A 97 -6.49 9.11 13.79
N HIS A 98 -5.30 8.51 14.01
CA HIS A 98 -4.46 7.97 12.95
C HIS A 98 -5.15 6.85 12.19
N ILE A 99 -5.93 6.01 12.89
CA ILE A 99 -6.72 4.94 12.25
C ILE A 99 -7.79 5.51 11.35
N TRP A 100 -8.50 6.57 11.77
CA TRP A 100 -9.50 7.23 10.93
C TRP A 100 -8.90 7.91 9.72
N PHE A 101 -7.72 8.55 9.87
CA PHE A 101 -6.99 9.09 8.74
C PHE A 101 -6.64 8.01 7.72
N LEU A 102 -6.09 6.86 8.16
CA LEU A 102 -5.74 5.75 7.28
C LEU A 102 -6.97 5.12 6.64
N LEU A 103 -8.06 4.93 7.39
CA LEU A 103 -9.34 4.45 6.86
C LEU A 103 -9.93 5.40 5.82
N PHE A 104 -9.82 6.71 6.01
CA PHE A 104 -10.23 7.71 5.04
C PHE A 104 -9.43 7.60 3.75
N ILE A 105 -8.10 7.54 3.84
CA ILE A 105 -7.23 7.42 2.66
C ILE A 105 -7.52 6.12 1.91
N VAL A 106 -7.51 4.98 2.58
CA VAL A 106 -7.69 3.67 1.92
C VAL A 106 -9.06 3.54 1.27
N SER A 107 -10.13 4.00 1.93
CA SER A 107 -11.50 3.93 1.37
C SER A 107 -11.69 4.89 0.20
N SER A 108 -11.18 6.11 0.29
CA SER A 108 -11.33 7.12 -0.77
C SER A 108 -10.52 6.77 -2.01
N TYR A 109 -9.25 6.33 -1.86
CA TYR A 109 -8.43 5.87 -2.98
C TYR A 109 -8.96 4.57 -3.56
N GLY A 110 -9.45 3.65 -2.73
CA GLY A 110 -10.11 2.42 -3.16
C GLY A 110 -11.38 2.71 -3.97
N SER A 111 -12.19 3.66 -3.53
CA SER A 111 -13.41 4.08 -4.24
C SER A 111 -13.10 4.73 -5.59
N LEU A 112 -12.04 5.56 -5.65
CA LEU A 112 -11.56 6.14 -6.90
C LEU A 112 -11.10 5.05 -7.88
N GLY A 113 -10.32 4.07 -7.39
CA GLY A 113 -9.88 2.93 -8.17
C GLY A 113 -11.05 2.05 -8.64
N ALA A 114 -12.02 1.79 -7.75
CA ALA A 114 -13.22 1.02 -8.10
C ALA A 114 -14.06 1.72 -9.19
N TYR A 115 -14.12 3.04 -9.17
CA TYR A 115 -14.77 3.82 -10.22
C TYR A 115 -14.03 3.73 -11.55
N ASP A 116 -12.69 3.74 -11.52
CA ASP A 116 -11.87 3.55 -12.71
C ASP A 116 -12.06 2.15 -13.31
N ASP A 117 -11.94 1.11 -12.48
CA ASP A 117 -12.15 -0.29 -12.88
C ASP A 117 -13.58 -0.51 -13.43
N TYR A 118 -14.61 0.05 -12.75
CA TYR A 118 -15.98 -0.01 -13.23
C TYR A 118 -16.15 0.60 -14.61
N LYS A 119 -15.53 1.77 -14.87
CA LYS A 119 -15.56 2.40 -16.19
C LYS A 119 -14.90 1.52 -17.26
N LYS A 120 -13.72 0.96 -16.98
CA LYS A 120 -13.02 0.05 -17.89
C LYS A 120 -13.89 -1.14 -18.29
N ILE A 121 -14.57 -1.75 -17.32
CA ILE A 121 -15.46 -2.89 -17.53
C ILE A 121 -16.69 -2.49 -18.34
N LYS A 122 -17.39 -1.41 -17.94
CA LYS A 122 -18.65 -0.98 -18.56
C LYS A 122 -18.45 -0.59 -20.02
N PHE A 123 -17.39 0.12 -20.35
CA PHE A 123 -17.12 0.60 -21.71
C PHE A 123 -16.20 -0.32 -22.50
N LYS A 124 -15.78 -1.46 -21.92
CA LYS A 124 -14.83 -2.43 -22.54
C LYS A 124 -13.59 -1.72 -23.12
N ASN A 125 -13.11 -0.70 -22.42
CA ASN A 125 -11.97 0.12 -22.85
C ASN A 125 -10.94 0.20 -21.73
N SER A 126 -9.68 -0.01 -22.06
CA SER A 126 -8.55 0.04 -21.11
C SER A 126 -8.23 1.44 -20.56
N SER A 127 -8.80 2.51 -21.14
CA SER A 127 -8.46 3.90 -20.76
C SER A 127 -9.07 4.37 -19.43
N GLY A 128 -10.19 3.78 -18.97
CA GLY A 128 -10.83 4.13 -17.69
C GLY A 128 -11.24 5.59 -17.56
N ILE A 129 -10.91 6.21 -16.41
CA ILE A 129 -11.09 7.66 -16.17
C ILE A 129 -9.92 8.46 -16.77
N SER A 130 -10.17 9.73 -17.12
CA SER A 130 -9.09 10.55 -17.64
C SER A 130 -7.97 10.76 -16.61
N PHE A 131 -6.72 10.77 -17.07
CA PHE A 131 -5.55 10.96 -16.21
C PHE A 131 -5.67 12.23 -15.34
N ARG A 132 -6.14 13.34 -15.91
CA ARG A 132 -6.31 14.60 -15.17
C ARG A 132 -7.30 14.45 -14.02
N PHE A 133 -8.46 13.83 -14.27
CA PHE A 133 -9.46 13.60 -13.23
C PHE A 133 -8.92 12.71 -12.12
N LYS A 134 -8.19 11.63 -12.48
CA LYS A 134 -7.58 10.71 -11.52
C LYS A 134 -6.61 11.45 -10.59
N ILE A 135 -5.67 12.21 -11.15
CA ILE A 135 -4.66 12.94 -10.36
C ILE A 135 -5.30 14.04 -9.49
N ILE A 136 -6.23 14.83 -10.05
CA ILE A 136 -6.91 15.88 -9.29
C ILE A 136 -7.68 15.28 -8.10
N SER A 137 -8.43 14.20 -8.33
CA SER A 137 -9.15 13.50 -7.25
C SER A 137 -8.21 12.98 -6.17
N GLN A 138 -7.07 12.37 -6.55
CA GLN A 138 -6.06 11.91 -5.60
C GLN A 138 -5.49 13.07 -4.77
N ILE A 139 -5.17 14.21 -5.40
CA ILE A 139 -4.67 15.40 -4.72
C ILE A 139 -5.72 15.94 -3.74
N VAL A 140 -6.98 16.05 -4.15
CA VAL A 140 -8.06 16.54 -3.28
C VAL A 140 -8.27 15.63 -2.08
N ILE A 141 -8.31 14.31 -2.29
CA ILE A 141 -8.45 13.33 -1.20
C ILE A 141 -7.26 13.44 -0.23
N ALA A 142 -6.04 13.48 -0.74
CA ALA A 142 -4.85 13.61 0.09
C ALA A 142 -4.85 14.94 0.88
N LEU A 143 -5.22 16.05 0.24
CA LEU A 143 -5.34 17.37 0.89
C LEU A 143 -6.35 17.32 2.04
N VAL A 144 -7.55 16.80 1.80
CA VAL A 144 -8.59 16.69 2.85
C VAL A 144 -8.10 15.81 4.00
N GLY A 145 -7.46 14.68 3.68
CA GLY A 145 -6.89 13.79 4.70
C GLY A 145 -5.82 14.48 5.54
N ILE A 146 -4.86 15.18 4.92
CA ILE A 146 -3.77 15.89 5.61
C ILE A 146 -4.29 17.07 6.44
N LEU A 147 -5.25 17.81 5.94
CA LEU A 147 -5.89 18.90 6.73
C LEU A 147 -6.64 18.33 7.92
N GLY A 148 -7.37 17.22 7.75
CA GLY A 148 -7.99 16.49 8.86
C GLY A 148 -6.97 16.01 9.88
N LEU A 149 -5.87 15.38 9.43
CA LEU A 149 -4.78 14.94 10.30
C LEU A 149 -4.20 16.13 11.09
N ALA A 150 -3.91 17.24 10.44
CA ALA A 150 -3.36 18.44 11.07
C ALA A 150 -4.32 19.07 12.09
N HIS A 151 -5.64 18.99 11.85
CA HIS A 151 -6.65 19.52 12.76
C HIS A 151 -6.77 18.69 14.06
N PHE A 152 -6.73 17.36 13.93
CA PHE A 152 -6.88 16.46 15.08
C PHE A 152 -5.55 16.14 15.78
N SER A 153 -4.43 16.34 15.11
CA SER A 153 -3.11 16.07 15.67
C SER A 153 -2.71 17.16 16.64
N GLN A 154 -2.40 16.76 17.88
CA GLN A 154 -1.75 17.63 18.88
C GLN A 154 -0.22 17.52 18.82
N ASN A 155 0.30 16.78 17.83
CA ASN A 155 1.71 16.47 17.74
C ASN A 155 2.50 17.61 17.10
N THR A 156 3.42 18.21 17.86
CA THR A 156 4.32 19.28 17.41
C THR A 156 5.33 18.78 16.33
N GLU A 157 5.57 17.47 16.29
CA GLU A 157 6.49 16.83 15.33
C GLU A 157 5.88 16.64 13.93
N LEU A 158 4.60 16.96 13.75
CA LEU A 158 3.87 16.68 12.52
C LEU A 158 4.52 17.28 11.26
N THR A 159 5.10 18.49 11.38
CA THR A 159 5.74 19.21 10.27
C THR A 159 7.24 18.93 10.12
N ASN A 160 7.83 18.16 11.03
CA ASN A 160 9.24 17.83 11.00
C ASN A 160 9.53 16.71 10.00
N LEU A 161 10.63 16.87 9.26
CA LEU A 161 11.17 15.88 8.33
C LEU A 161 12.47 15.33 8.91
N TYR A 162 12.57 14.00 8.98
CA TYR A 162 13.70 13.30 9.56
C TYR A 162 14.50 12.55 8.50
N PHE A 163 15.83 12.56 8.64
CA PHE A 163 16.74 11.89 7.71
C PHE A 163 17.33 10.62 8.33
N PRO A 164 17.26 9.46 7.68
CA PRO A 164 17.68 8.18 8.28
C PRO A 164 19.17 8.08 8.56
N PHE A 165 20.03 8.83 7.83
CA PHE A 165 21.49 8.75 7.97
C PHE A 165 22.10 9.90 8.77
N PHE A 166 21.32 10.92 9.12
CA PHE A 166 21.82 12.15 9.77
C PHE A 166 21.07 12.39 11.06
N LYS A 167 21.70 11.98 12.18
CA LYS A 167 21.12 11.97 13.50
C LYS A 167 20.47 13.29 13.95
N ASN A 168 21.13 14.39 13.67
CA ASN A 168 20.73 15.72 14.15
C ASN A 168 20.08 16.59 13.06
N LEU A 169 19.86 16.04 11.86
CA LEU A 169 19.27 16.78 10.76
C LEU A 169 17.73 16.62 10.82
N ILE A 170 17.09 17.62 11.39
CA ILE A 170 15.64 17.74 11.44
C ILE A 170 15.28 19.04 10.73
N ILE A 171 14.45 18.95 9.69
CA ILE A 171 13.98 20.10 8.95
C ILE A 171 12.49 20.31 9.23
N ASN A 172 12.13 21.44 9.83
CA ASN A 172 10.72 21.79 9.96
C ASN A 172 10.21 22.35 8.63
N LEU A 173 9.27 21.65 8.01
CA LEU A 173 8.68 22.03 6.72
C LEU A 173 7.62 23.14 6.85
N GLY A 174 7.12 23.39 8.06
CA GLY A 174 6.02 24.32 8.26
C GLY A 174 4.82 24.01 7.35
N TRP A 175 4.31 25.03 6.65
CA TRP A 175 3.20 24.84 5.72
C TRP A 175 3.55 24.01 4.47
N PHE A 176 4.84 23.89 4.11
CA PHE A 176 5.30 23.05 3.00
C PHE A 176 5.08 21.55 3.27
N PHE A 177 4.83 21.18 4.53
CA PHE A 177 4.42 19.82 4.89
C PHE A 177 3.19 19.34 4.10
N ILE A 178 2.22 20.22 3.82
CA ILE A 178 0.99 19.86 3.10
C ILE A 178 1.29 19.40 1.66
N PRO A 179 1.91 20.21 0.78
CA PRO A 179 2.22 19.77 -0.59
C PRO A 179 3.21 18.60 -0.62
N PHE A 180 4.16 18.53 0.31
CA PHE A 180 5.09 17.41 0.44
C PHE A 180 4.37 16.09 0.76
N SER A 181 3.45 16.10 1.72
CA SER A 181 2.64 14.94 2.09
C SER A 181 1.73 14.49 0.95
N ILE A 182 1.09 15.43 0.25
CA ILE A 182 0.28 15.12 -0.94
C ILE A 182 1.15 14.44 -1.99
N PHE A 183 2.35 14.96 -2.26
CA PHE A 183 3.29 14.37 -3.21
C PHE A 183 3.62 12.91 -2.85
N ILE A 184 3.89 12.62 -1.57
CA ILE A 184 4.19 11.26 -1.12
C ILE A 184 2.98 10.33 -1.28
N ILE A 185 1.79 10.73 -0.83
CA ILE A 185 0.58 9.88 -0.91
C ILE A 185 0.23 9.59 -2.37
N VAL A 186 0.15 10.63 -3.20
CA VAL A 186 -0.19 10.50 -4.62
C VAL A 186 0.91 9.73 -5.37
N GLY A 187 2.18 10.03 -5.09
CA GLY A 187 3.33 9.36 -5.68
C GLY A 187 3.35 7.88 -5.36
N SER A 188 3.20 7.50 -4.09
CA SER A 188 3.15 6.10 -3.65
C SER A 188 1.96 5.36 -4.25
N SER A 189 0.78 5.99 -4.29
CA SER A 189 -0.42 5.41 -4.89
C SER A 189 -0.20 5.05 -6.36
N ASN A 190 0.33 5.98 -7.15
CA ASN A 190 0.58 5.74 -8.57
C ASN A 190 1.77 4.80 -8.80
N ALA A 191 2.80 4.82 -7.95
CA ALA A 191 3.94 3.92 -8.05
C ALA A 191 3.55 2.45 -7.85
N VAL A 192 2.71 2.16 -6.84
CA VAL A 192 2.15 0.82 -6.63
C VAL A 192 1.26 0.41 -7.79
N ASN A 193 0.42 1.33 -8.30
CA ASN A 193 -0.43 1.06 -9.46
C ASN A 193 0.38 0.75 -10.75
N LEU A 194 1.49 1.44 -10.98
CA LEU A 194 2.39 1.15 -12.10
C LEU A 194 3.10 -0.22 -11.95
N THR A 195 3.34 -0.66 -10.72
CA THR A 195 3.99 -1.95 -10.43
C THR A 195 3.04 -3.13 -10.58
N ASP A 196 1.71 -2.91 -10.50
CA ASP A 196 0.69 -3.96 -10.64
C ASP A 196 0.46 -4.37 -12.11
N GLY A 197 1.54 -4.66 -12.83
CA GLY A 197 1.50 -5.06 -14.24
C GLY A 197 1.66 -6.56 -14.50
N LEU A 198 2.18 -7.32 -13.51
CA LEU A 198 2.39 -8.77 -13.58
C LEU A 198 1.74 -9.46 -12.38
N ASP A 199 1.40 -10.75 -12.57
CA ASP A 199 0.74 -11.57 -11.56
C ASP A 199 1.52 -11.60 -10.24
N GLY A 200 0.93 -11.07 -9.16
CA GLY A 200 1.54 -11.04 -7.83
C GLY A 200 2.71 -10.07 -7.64
N LEU A 201 3.13 -9.34 -8.68
CA LEU A 201 4.32 -8.48 -8.63
C LEU A 201 4.21 -7.40 -7.55
N ALA A 202 3.11 -6.67 -7.49
CA ALA A 202 2.91 -5.59 -6.51
C ALA A 202 2.59 -6.11 -5.10
N THR A 203 1.93 -7.26 -4.99
CA THR A 203 1.38 -7.77 -3.73
C THR A 203 2.46 -8.05 -2.69
N VAL A 204 3.54 -8.75 -3.05
CA VAL A 204 4.62 -9.09 -2.10
C VAL A 204 5.42 -7.86 -1.66
N PRO A 205 5.84 -6.93 -2.52
CA PRO A 205 6.46 -5.67 -2.08
C PRO A 205 5.58 -4.85 -1.14
N VAL A 206 4.25 -4.80 -1.35
CA VAL A 206 3.32 -4.16 -0.40
C VAL A 206 3.36 -4.84 0.97
N ILE A 207 3.34 -6.19 1.02
CA ILE A 207 3.46 -6.96 2.27
C ILE A 207 4.77 -6.62 3.00
N LEU A 208 5.88 -6.55 2.28
CA LEU A 208 7.19 -6.26 2.85
C LEU A 208 7.26 -4.83 3.42
N VAL A 209 6.79 -3.83 2.67
CA VAL A 209 6.75 -2.44 3.14
C VAL A 209 5.82 -2.32 4.34
N ALA A 210 4.62 -2.90 4.29
CA ALA A 210 3.69 -2.90 5.42
C ALA A 210 4.30 -3.60 6.65
N GLY A 211 5.07 -4.68 6.46
CA GLY A 211 5.80 -5.35 7.53
C GLY A 211 6.87 -4.47 8.18
N CYS A 212 7.67 -3.76 7.38
CA CYS A 212 8.62 -2.78 7.88
C CYS A 212 7.92 -1.69 8.69
N PHE A 213 6.81 -1.16 8.17
CA PHE A 213 6.08 -0.09 8.84
C PHE A 213 5.24 -0.56 10.04
N ALA A 214 4.85 -1.83 10.10
CA ALA A 214 4.32 -2.43 11.33
C ALA A 214 5.35 -2.38 12.45
N PHE A 215 6.60 -2.75 12.17
CA PHE A 215 7.70 -2.65 13.12
C PHE A 215 8.02 -1.21 13.48
N ILE A 216 8.16 -0.31 12.49
CA ILE A 216 8.44 1.12 12.71
C ILE A 216 7.34 1.75 13.59
N SER A 217 6.07 1.50 13.30
CA SER A 217 4.95 2.03 14.08
C SER A 217 4.94 1.52 15.51
N TYR A 218 5.31 0.25 15.70
CA TYR A 218 5.44 -0.34 17.03
C TYR A 218 6.53 0.34 17.84
N VAL A 219 7.72 0.56 17.27
CA VAL A 219 8.84 1.17 17.99
C VAL A 219 8.69 2.66 18.19
N THR A 220 8.10 3.41 17.23
CA THR A 220 7.81 4.85 17.37
C THR A 220 6.68 5.13 18.35
N GLY A 221 5.75 4.18 18.53
CA GLY A 221 4.68 4.26 19.53
C GLY A 221 5.09 3.80 20.92
N ASN A 222 6.36 3.45 21.15
CA ASN A 222 6.88 3.00 22.43
C ASN A 222 8.06 3.86 22.89
N ILE A 223 7.92 4.50 24.06
CA ILE A 223 8.91 5.43 24.62
C ILE A 223 10.30 4.78 24.75
N VAL A 224 10.37 3.58 25.30
CA VAL A 224 11.65 2.88 25.56
C VAL A 224 12.38 2.56 24.24
N PHE A 225 11.65 2.06 23.25
CA PHE A 225 12.25 1.72 21.95
C PHE A 225 12.59 2.96 21.13
N SER A 226 11.77 4.01 21.17
CA SER A 226 12.04 5.25 20.45
C SER A 226 13.29 5.96 21.00
N GLU A 227 13.47 6.02 22.32
CA GLU A 227 14.69 6.53 22.93
C GLU A 227 15.91 5.69 22.59
N TYR A 228 15.81 4.37 22.68
CA TYR A 228 16.92 3.46 22.33
C TYR A 228 17.37 3.60 20.87
N LEU A 229 16.41 3.76 19.94
CA LEU A 229 16.67 3.91 18.50
C LEU A 229 16.95 5.36 18.12
N ASN A 230 16.72 6.30 19.03
CA ASN A 230 16.89 7.74 18.80
C ASN A 230 15.98 8.30 17.68
N ILE A 231 14.75 7.79 17.65
CA ILE A 231 13.69 8.19 16.72
C ILE A 231 12.59 8.94 17.49
N PRO A 232 11.75 9.76 16.84
CA PRO A 232 10.69 10.49 17.51
C PRO A 232 9.68 9.52 18.14
N TYR A 233 9.33 9.76 19.40
CA TYR A 233 8.19 9.13 20.03
C TYR A 233 6.90 9.79 19.54
N LEU A 234 5.97 8.98 19.04
CA LEU A 234 4.70 9.44 18.50
C LEU A 234 3.56 8.71 19.21
N GLU A 235 2.84 9.45 20.05
CA GLU A 235 1.74 8.89 20.84
C GLU A 235 0.65 8.28 19.95
N GLY A 236 0.15 7.10 20.31
CA GLY A 236 -0.88 6.37 19.58
C GLY A 236 -0.40 5.72 18.30
N MET A 237 0.87 5.88 17.90
CA MET A 237 1.40 5.33 16.65
C MET A 237 1.41 3.79 16.63
N GLY A 238 1.46 3.16 17.80
CA GLY A 238 1.38 1.70 17.90
C GLY A 238 0.16 1.09 17.21
N GLU A 239 -0.98 1.77 17.18
CA GLU A 239 -2.20 1.28 16.52
C GLU A 239 -2.03 1.14 15.00
N VAL A 240 -1.13 1.90 14.39
CA VAL A 240 -0.79 1.79 12.96
C VAL A 240 -0.17 0.42 12.66
N ALA A 241 0.49 -0.24 13.64
CA ALA A 241 0.97 -1.61 13.46
C ALA A 241 -0.20 -2.60 13.25
N VAL A 242 -1.34 -2.40 13.91
CA VAL A 242 -2.56 -3.22 13.72
C VAL A 242 -3.12 -3.00 12.31
N PHE A 243 -3.10 -1.75 11.82
CA PHE A 243 -3.50 -1.44 10.45
C PHE A 243 -2.57 -2.10 9.42
N CYS A 244 -1.26 -2.02 9.62
CA CYS A 244 -0.27 -2.72 8.78
C CYS A 244 -0.47 -4.24 8.81
N GLY A 245 -0.76 -4.84 9.98
CA GLY A 245 -1.13 -6.24 10.12
C GLY A 245 -2.33 -6.61 9.27
N SER A 246 -3.37 -5.74 9.25
CA SER A 246 -4.54 -5.94 8.40
C SER A 246 -4.20 -5.88 6.90
N ILE A 247 -3.30 -4.97 6.47
CA ILE A 247 -2.80 -4.93 5.08
C ILE A 247 -2.08 -6.24 4.75
N ILE A 248 -1.14 -6.67 5.59
CA ILE A 248 -0.36 -7.89 5.38
C ILE A 248 -1.28 -9.09 5.24
N GLY A 249 -2.24 -9.26 6.16
CA GLY A 249 -3.18 -10.37 6.12
C GLY A 249 -4.05 -10.37 4.87
N ALA A 250 -4.63 -9.22 4.52
CA ALA A 250 -5.45 -9.08 3.32
C ALA A 250 -4.66 -9.37 2.04
N CYS A 251 -3.42 -8.87 1.95
CA CYS A 251 -2.53 -9.10 0.80
C CYS A 251 -2.05 -10.57 0.73
N LEU A 252 -1.75 -11.24 1.86
CA LEU A 252 -1.42 -12.66 1.89
C LEU A 252 -2.59 -13.52 1.42
N GLY A 253 -3.81 -13.24 1.92
CA GLY A 253 -5.02 -13.92 1.46
C GLY A 253 -5.29 -13.68 -0.04
N PHE A 254 -5.04 -12.47 -0.54
CA PHE A 254 -5.19 -12.14 -1.95
C PHE A 254 -4.13 -12.82 -2.81
N LEU A 255 -2.88 -12.90 -2.35
CA LEU A 255 -1.77 -13.55 -3.06
C LEU A 255 -2.06 -15.02 -3.35
N TRP A 256 -2.85 -15.70 -2.51
CA TRP A 256 -3.30 -17.08 -2.76
C TRP A 256 -4.02 -17.24 -4.11
N PHE A 257 -4.69 -16.19 -4.57
CA PHE A 257 -5.41 -16.17 -5.84
C PHE A 257 -4.67 -15.39 -6.94
N ASN A 258 -3.76 -14.49 -6.57
CA ASN A 258 -3.08 -13.59 -7.50
C ASN A 258 -1.66 -14.05 -7.87
N ALA A 259 -1.10 -15.08 -7.18
CA ALA A 259 0.19 -15.67 -7.56
C ALA A 259 0.13 -16.27 -8.97
N PRO A 260 1.25 -16.22 -9.74
CA PRO A 260 1.29 -16.74 -11.10
C PRO A 260 0.97 -18.25 -11.21
N PRO A 261 0.02 -18.69 -12.08
CA PRO A 261 -0.89 -17.90 -12.91
C PRO A 261 -2.07 -17.34 -12.12
N ALA A 262 -2.31 -16.03 -12.22
CA ALA A 262 -3.32 -15.34 -11.43
C ALA A 262 -4.76 -15.76 -11.80
N LYS A 263 -5.57 -16.02 -10.77
CA LYS A 263 -7.02 -16.27 -10.91
C LYS A 263 -7.85 -15.00 -10.84
N ILE A 264 -7.27 -13.90 -10.40
CA ILE A 264 -7.88 -12.57 -10.30
C ILE A 264 -6.80 -11.50 -10.28
N PHE A 265 -7.03 -10.38 -10.96
CA PHE A 265 -6.17 -9.19 -10.91
C PHE A 265 -6.59 -8.21 -9.84
N MET A 266 -5.62 -7.50 -9.26
CA MET A 266 -5.85 -6.53 -8.20
C MET A 266 -6.72 -5.35 -8.70
N GLY A 267 -6.36 -4.79 -9.84
CA GLY A 267 -6.99 -3.61 -10.42
C GLY A 267 -6.62 -2.32 -9.70
N ASP A 268 -7.12 -1.21 -10.25
CA ASP A 268 -6.88 0.13 -9.68
C ASP A 268 -7.51 0.28 -8.29
N THR A 269 -8.58 -0.48 -8.00
CA THR A 269 -9.22 -0.53 -6.67
C THR A 269 -8.23 -0.90 -5.57
N GLY A 270 -7.42 -1.92 -5.78
CA GLY A 270 -6.45 -2.38 -4.78
C GLY A 270 -5.16 -1.59 -4.80
N SER A 271 -4.57 -1.42 -5.98
CA SER A 271 -3.25 -0.81 -6.12
C SER A 271 -3.22 0.65 -5.67
N LEU A 272 -4.25 1.46 -6.00
CA LEU A 272 -4.32 2.85 -5.55
C LEU A 272 -4.54 2.93 -4.03
N ALA A 273 -5.43 2.10 -3.48
CA ALA A 273 -5.72 2.08 -2.05
C ALA A 273 -4.49 1.68 -1.23
N LEU A 274 -3.81 0.61 -1.61
CA LEU A 274 -2.60 0.12 -0.93
C LEU A 274 -1.46 1.14 -1.02
N GLY A 275 -1.18 1.66 -2.22
CA GLY A 275 -0.11 2.63 -2.39
C GLY A 275 -0.37 3.95 -1.65
N GLY A 276 -1.62 4.46 -1.68
CA GLY A 276 -2.03 5.62 -0.90
C GLY A 276 -1.89 5.40 0.61
N SER A 277 -2.27 4.21 1.09
CA SER A 277 -2.11 3.83 2.50
C SER A 277 -0.65 3.79 2.93
N LEU A 278 0.24 3.18 2.12
CA LEU A 278 1.68 3.14 2.43
C LEU A 278 2.28 4.55 2.48
N GLY A 279 1.91 5.42 1.53
CA GLY A 279 2.31 6.83 1.56
C GLY A 279 1.84 7.54 2.84
N ALA A 280 0.57 7.34 3.22
CA ALA A 280 -0.01 7.91 4.43
C ALA A 280 0.68 7.41 5.70
N ILE A 281 0.99 6.10 5.78
CA ILE A 281 1.73 5.49 6.89
C ILE A 281 3.13 6.10 7.00
N GLY A 282 3.86 6.25 5.88
CA GLY A 282 5.18 6.88 5.87
C GLY A 282 5.19 8.29 6.47
N ILE A 283 4.16 9.09 6.16
CA ILE A 283 3.99 10.47 6.66
C ILE A 283 3.71 10.50 8.15
N ILE A 284 2.72 9.72 8.63
CA ILE A 284 2.33 9.77 10.05
C ILE A 284 3.40 9.19 10.97
N THR A 285 4.18 8.21 10.49
CA THR A 285 5.31 7.64 11.24
C THR A 285 6.59 8.47 11.16
N LYS A 286 6.61 9.53 10.33
CA LYS A 286 7.78 10.40 10.11
C LYS A 286 8.99 9.66 9.52
N HIS A 287 8.72 8.67 8.67
CA HIS A 287 9.74 7.82 8.04
C HIS A 287 9.61 7.82 6.51
N GLU A 288 9.44 9.01 5.91
CA GLU A 288 9.21 9.21 4.47
C GLU A 288 10.38 8.70 3.61
N PHE A 289 11.61 8.95 4.04
CA PHE A 289 12.79 8.43 3.34
C PHE A 289 12.95 6.91 3.50
N VAL A 290 12.59 6.37 4.65
CA VAL A 290 12.58 4.92 4.86
C VAL A 290 11.54 4.27 3.96
N LEU A 291 10.37 4.92 3.75
CA LEU A 291 9.37 4.48 2.78
C LEU A 291 9.96 4.42 1.35
N ALA A 292 10.72 5.46 0.95
CA ALA A 292 11.35 5.47 -0.36
C ALA A 292 12.40 4.35 -0.54
N ILE A 293 13.09 3.93 0.54
CA ILE A 293 14.05 2.83 0.53
C ILE A 293 13.32 1.48 0.53
N THR A 294 12.43 1.23 1.50
CA THR A 294 11.70 -0.04 1.59
C THR A 294 10.78 -0.27 0.40
N GLY A 295 10.16 0.80 -0.10
CA GLY A 295 9.35 0.82 -1.32
C GLY A 295 10.16 1.11 -2.60
N GLY A 296 11.49 0.93 -2.57
CA GLY A 296 12.38 1.30 -3.67
C GLY A 296 12.07 0.61 -4.99
N LEU A 297 11.45 -0.57 -4.98
CA LEU A 297 10.95 -1.20 -6.19
C LEU A 297 9.84 -0.34 -6.85
N PHE A 298 8.90 0.17 -6.08
CA PHE A 298 7.84 1.05 -6.58
C PHE A 298 8.43 2.36 -7.13
N VAL A 299 9.44 2.89 -6.43
CA VAL A 299 10.18 4.09 -6.89
C VAL A 299 10.87 3.80 -8.22
N LEU A 300 11.56 2.65 -8.36
CA LEU A 300 12.24 2.22 -9.60
C LEU A 300 11.27 2.12 -10.78
N GLU A 301 10.10 1.49 -10.56
CA GLU A 301 9.06 1.37 -11.59
C GLU A 301 8.56 2.75 -12.03
N ALA A 302 8.21 3.64 -11.09
CA ALA A 302 7.74 4.98 -11.39
C ALA A 302 8.81 5.83 -12.10
N VAL A 303 10.05 5.81 -11.60
CA VAL A 303 11.18 6.53 -12.19
C VAL A 303 11.47 6.03 -13.60
N SER A 304 11.38 4.73 -13.86
CA SER A 304 11.57 4.17 -15.20
C SER A 304 10.58 4.74 -16.22
N VAL A 305 9.32 4.95 -15.82
CA VAL A 305 8.29 5.58 -16.67
C VAL A 305 8.60 7.06 -16.89
N ILE A 306 8.94 7.80 -15.83
CA ILE A 306 9.26 9.22 -15.92
C ILE A 306 10.44 9.44 -16.87
N VAL A 307 11.53 8.70 -16.66
CA VAL A 307 12.74 8.79 -17.49
C VAL A 307 12.44 8.43 -18.94
N GLN A 308 11.66 7.39 -19.19
CA GLN A 308 11.26 7.00 -20.54
C GLN A 308 10.46 8.12 -21.24
N VAL A 309 9.47 8.70 -20.55
CA VAL A 309 8.62 9.76 -21.11
C VAL A 309 9.43 11.03 -21.38
N ILE A 310 10.30 11.42 -20.46
CA ILE A 310 11.16 12.61 -20.63
C ILE A 310 12.10 12.40 -21.81
N SER A 311 12.82 11.26 -21.87
CA SER A 311 13.73 10.96 -22.97
C SER A 311 13.02 10.97 -24.32
N PHE A 312 11.87 10.32 -24.42
CA PHE A 312 11.11 10.26 -25.66
C PHE A 312 10.62 11.65 -26.13
N LYS A 313 10.17 12.50 -25.18
CA LYS A 313 9.74 13.87 -25.50
C LYS A 313 10.91 14.77 -25.93
N LEU A 314 12.08 14.61 -25.32
CA LEU A 314 13.24 15.49 -25.60
C LEU A 314 14.07 15.02 -26.80
N THR A 315 14.23 13.69 -26.99
CA THR A 315 15.18 13.14 -27.96
C THR A 315 14.53 12.26 -29.05
N GLY A 316 13.24 11.92 -28.90
CA GLY A 316 12.55 10.95 -29.77
C GLY A 316 13.01 9.51 -29.56
N LYS A 317 13.92 9.24 -28.62
CA LYS A 317 14.50 7.90 -28.40
C LYS A 317 14.01 7.30 -27.08
N ARG A 318 13.79 5.97 -27.11
CA ARG A 318 13.45 5.17 -25.92
C ARG A 318 14.72 4.72 -25.21
N ILE A 319 14.81 4.89 -23.87
CA ILE A 319 15.90 4.35 -23.03
C ILE A 319 15.65 2.87 -22.76
N PHE A 320 14.43 2.54 -22.32
CA PHE A 320 14.02 1.16 -22.09
C PHE A 320 13.24 0.61 -23.27
N ARG A 321 13.31 -0.71 -23.52
CA ARG A 321 12.50 -1.38 -24.56
C ARG A 321 11.01 -1.13 -24.36
N MET A 322 10.58 -1.12 -23.09
CA MET A 322 9.24 -0.76 -22.63
C MET A 322 9.33 -0.27 -21.19
N ALA A 323 8.44 0.63 -20.77
CA ALA A 323 8.27 1.07 -19.37
C ALA A 323 6.81 0.77 -18.95
N PRO A 324 6.58 0.44 -17.68
CA PRO A 324 7.50 0.30 -16.54
C PRO A 324 8.60 -0.77 -16.73
N ILE A 325 9.61 -0.79 -15.82
CA ILE A 325 10.86 -1.54 -16.03
C ILE A 325 10.65 -3.07 -16.05
N HIS A 326 9.64 -3.62 -15.40
CA HIS A 326 9.32 -5.05 -15.48
C HIS A 326 9.06 -5.48 -16.93
N HIS A 327 8.35 -4.69 -17.73
CA HIS A 327 8.13 -4.98 -19.17
C HIS A 327 9.42 -4.91 -20.00
N HIS A 328 10.42 -4.12 -19.58
CA HIS A 328 11.71 -4.11 -20.24
C HIS A 328 12.39 -5.49 -20.15
N PHE A 329 12.30 -6.17 -18.99
CA PHE A 329 12.88 -7.49 -18.81
C PHE A 329 12.09 -8.58 -19.57
N GLU A 330 10.75 -8.49 -19.62
CA GLU A 330 9.95 -9.37 -20.47
C GLU A 330 10.33 -9.22 -21.94
N LYS A 331 10.48 -7.98 -22.44
CA LYS A 331 10.96 -7.72 -23.81
C LYS A 331 12.42 -8.14 -24.07
N LYS A 332 13.19 -8.45 -23.01
CA LYS A 332 14.49 -9.12 -23.09
C LYS A 332 14.40 -10.63 -23.14
N GLY A 333 13.20 -11.21 -22.99
CA GLY A 333 12.97 -12.66 -23.06
C GLY A 333 12.94 -13.36 -21.68
N TRP A 334 12.84 -12.61 -20.56
CA TRP A 334 12.63 -13.24 -19.26
C TRP A 334 11.17 -13.68 -19.12
N SER A 335 10.94 -14.85 -18.54
CA SER A 335 9.58 -15.29 -18.21
C SER A 335 8.98 -14.40 -17.10
N GLU A 336 7.66 -14.23 -17.12
CA GLU A 336 6.92 -13.44 -16.13
C GLU A 336 7.27 -13.87 -14.70
N SER A 337 7.24 -15.16 -14.39
CA SER A 337 7.59 -15.68 -13.08
C SER A 337 9.03 -15.35 -12.66
N THR A 338 9.97 -15.36 -13.60
CA THR A 338 11.37 -14.99 -13.32
C THR A 338 11.50 -13.51 -12.94
N VAL A 339 10.79 -12.61 -13.66
CA VAL A 339 10.76 -11.18 -13.33
C VAL A 339 10.17 -10.99 -11.93
N VAL A 340 9.01 -11.58 -11.67
CA VAL A 340 8.28 -11.45 -10.40
C VAL A 340 9.15 -11.91 -9.22
N ILE A 341 9.73 -13.11 -9.28
CA ILE A 341 10.54 -13.65 -8.18
C ILE A 341 11.80 -12.79 -7.95
N ARG A 342 12.48 -12.35 -9.00
CA ARG A 342 13.67 -11.49 -8.87
C ARG A 342 13.32 -10.13 -8.25
N PHE A 343 12.18 -9.56 -8.60
CA PHE A 343 11.72 -8.29 -8.04
C PHE A 343 11.28 -8.44 -6.57
N TRP A 344 10.73 -9.59 -6.19
CA TRP A 344 10.50 -9.91 -4.77
C TRP A 344 11.80 -9.98 -3.98
N ILE A 345 12.85 -10.62 -4.52
CA ILE A 345 14.17 -10.67 -3.90
C ILE A 345 14.74 -9.26 -3.71
N ILE A 346 14.66 -8.40 -4.73
CA ILE A 346 15.09 -7.00 -4.64
C ILE A 346 14.29 -6.29 -3.54
N SER A 347 12.98 -6.48 -3.46
CA SER A 347 12.15 -5.86 -2.43
C SER A 347 12.50 -6.33 -1.01
N ILE A 348 12.86 -7.61 -0.83
CA ILE A 348 13.35 -8.13 0.46
C ILE A 348 14.66 -7.42 0.85
N ILE A 349 15.60 -7.29 -0.07
CA ILE A 349 16.88 -6.60 0.18
C ILE A 349 16.63 -5.14 0.56
N LEU A 350 15.75 -4.44 -0.17
CA LEU A 350 15.40 -3.05 0.12
C LEU A 350 14.67 -2.90 1.47
N ALA A 351 13.81 -3.82 1.83
CA ALA A 351 13.15 -3.88 3.13
C ALA A 351 14.17 -4.02 4.28
N MET A 352 15.16 -4.93 4.12
CA MET A 352 16.24 -5.12 5.09
C MET A 352 17.11 -3.85 5.21
N ILE A 353 17.48 -3.23 4.09
CA ILE A 353 18.24 -1.96 4.09
C ILE A 353 17.44 -0.88 4.81
N GLY A 354 16.15 -0.73 4.50
CA GLY A 354 15.29 0.27 5.13
C GLY A 354 15.19 0.08 6.65
N LEU A 355 15.01 -1.15 7.14
CA LEU A 355 15.01 -1.43 8.57
C LEU A 355 16.38 -1.18 9.22
N ALA A 356 17.48 -1.50 8.53
CA ALA A 356 18.82 -1.23 9.04
C ALA A 356 19.07 0.26 9.25
N THR A 357 18.44 1.15 8.47
CA THR A 357 18.59 2.61 8.63
C THR A 357 18.09 3.14 9.96
N LEU A 358 17.16 2.43 10.63
CA LEU A 358 16.63 2.84 11.94
C LEU A 358 17.70 2.93 13.03
N LYS A 359 18.75 2.10 12.94
CA LYS A 359 19.85 2.10 13.91
C LYS A 359 21.05 2.95 13.48
N LEU A 360 21.10 3.37 12.21
CA LEU A 360 22.18 4.22 11.70
C LEU A 360 22.01 5.71 12.06
N ARG A 361 20.92 6.01 12.74
CA ARG A 361 20.54 7.34 13.19
C ARG A 361 21.12 7.69 14.57
#